data_f24327013a2332654013838107363b21
#
_entry.id   f24327013a2332654013838107363b21
#
_cell.length_a   1.000
_cell.length_b   1.000
_cell.length_c   1.000
_cell.angle_alpha   90.00
_cell.angle_beta   90.00
_cell.angle_gamma   90.00
#
_symmetry.space_group_name_H-M   'P 1'
#
loop_
_entity.id
_entity.type
_entity.pdbx_description
1 polymer ?
#
loop_
_entity_poly.entity_id
_entity_poly.type
_entity_poly.pdbx_seq_one_letter_code
_entity_poly.pdbx_strand_id
1 'polypeptide(L)'
;MKRLFSILAITVVLVACGGNANAPKESSNQPAANNGMTSLTDIQAVESTSTKVNTLTQALPTIMVIPSDQCLQNSGYLKTEVVNGKTLYIRDYAGYLLADDNNKLVTRAIQNYFTSIGFHLNDLEQTLKSLNNEAIMDEADGLAKDAKTLLVATCSPDIIIEFDYNTTRKAVSRQERVSTLSYNLAAFDSFSNKSVATAYKSEVETTISDYVSNNLSGDLEGFSSQIKNYFTDLVVNGREISFRVAVSAESMIGLNDEYNDFAESYGDWIREWVKTNAKLGTATLQRNTDKEMYFVNVRITNSASDGTQFNAYDFANNFRKEFSRTFNIKTTNATQGLGDAYVIIK
;
A
#
# COMPACT_ATOMS: atom_id res chain seq x y z
N MET A 1 -33.99 43.02 8.00
CA MET A 1 -33.38 43.00 9.36
C MET A 1 -31.92 42.64 9.21
N LYS A 2 -31.05 43.63 9.46
CA LYS A 2 -29.59 43.54 9.37
C LYS A 2 -29.05 42.78 10.58
N ARG A 3 -28.18 41.78 10.41
CA ARG A 3 -27.35 41.27 11.51
C ARG A 3 -25.87 41.28 11.08
N LEU A 4 -25.13 41.94 11.96
CA LEU A 4 -23.71 42.27 11.92
C LEU A 4 -22.82 41.04 11.90
N PHE A 5 -21.75 41.13 11.10
CA PHE A 5 -20.53 40.31 11.21
C PHE A 5 -19.63 40.91 12.30
N SER A 6 -19.23 40.09 13.28
CA SER A 6 -18.13 40.41 14.20
C SER A 6 -16.88 39.61 13.75
N ILE A 7 -15.88 40.36 13.34
CA ILE A 7 -14.54 39.87 13.04
C ILE A 7 -13.75 39.90 14.36
N LEU A 8 -13.25 38.75 14.80
CA LEU A 8 -12.33 38.63 15.92
C LEU A 8 -10.89 38.51 15.38
N ALA A 9 -10.11 39.55 15.53
CA ALA A 9 -8.68 39.57 15.20
C ALA A 9 -7.90 38.99 16.40
N ILE A 10 -7.11 37.95 16.16
CA ILE A 10 -6.16 37.39 17.12
C ILE A 10 -4.76 37.91 16.77
N THR A 11 -4.24 38.74 17.66
CA THR A 11 -2.87 39.28 17.56
C THR A 11 -1.90 38.27 18.16
N VAL A 12 -0.92 37.81 17.33
CA VAL A 12 0.19 37.00 17.80
C VAL A 12 1.33 37.90 18.25
N VAL A 13 1.72 37.80 19.53
CA VAL A 13 2.89 38.48 20.11
C VAL A 13 4.09 37.57 19.99
N LEU A 14 5.09 38.02 19.22
CA LEU A 14 6.41 37.42 19.16
C LEU A 14 7.28 38.05 20.29
N VAL A 15 7.73 37.20 21.21
CA VAL A 15 8.77 37.57 22.17
C VAL A 15 10.10 37.04 21.70
N ALA A 16 10.99 37.99 21.32
CA ALA A 16 12.41 37.75 21.08
C ALA A 16 13.17 37.97 22.40
N CYS A 17 13.95 36.99 22.83
CA CYS A 17 14.98 37.19 23.85
C CYS A 17 16.35 36.92 23.24
N GLY A 18 17.12 37.99 23.04
CA GLY A 18 18.56 37.95 22.76
C GLY A 18 19.36 38.06 24.07
N GLY A 19 20.62 37.69 24.03
CA GLY A 19 21.61 37.90 25.08
C GLY A 19 22.78 36.92 24.93
N ASN A 20 23.81 37.25 24.61
CA ASN A 20 24.98 38.09 24.58
C ASN A 20 26.21 37.28 25.05
N ALA A 21 27.28 37.54 24.33
CA ALA A 21 28.64 37.04 24.36
C ALA A 21 29.35 37.07 25.72
N ASN A 22 30.33 36.17 25.87
CA ASN A 22 31.68 36.57 26.33
C ASN A 22 32.69 35.44 26.13
N ALA A 23 33.75 35.74 25.38
CA ALA A 23 35.01 35.04 25.39
C ALA A 23 35.91 35.63 26.49
N PRO A 24 36.94 34.90 26.96
CA PRO A 24 38.26 35.49 26.91
C PRO A 24 39.38 34.61 26.37
N LYS A 25 40.40 35.33 25.92
CA LYS A 25 41.65 34.99 25.29
C LYS A 25 42.73 34.38 26.21
N GLU A 26 43.68 33.72 25.51
CA GLU A 26 45.15 33.70 25.72
C GLU A 26 45.76 32.85 26.84
N SER A 27 46.70 31.93 26.46
CA SER A 27 48.12 32.19 26.56
C SER A 27 48.97 31.01 26.07
N SER A 28 49.84 31.31 25.15
CA SER A 28 51.14 30.78 24.72
C SER A 28 51.89 29.87 25.68
N ASN A 29 52.56 28.80 25.15
CA ASN A 29 54.04 28.67 25.16
C ASN A 29 54.49 27.39 24.42
N GLN A 30 55.33 27.63 23.37
CA GLN A 30 56.36 26.70 22.90
C GLN A 30 57.65 26.91 23.74
N PRO A 31 58.66 26.01 23.78
CA PRO A 31 59.50 25.68 22.65
C PRO A 31 60.14 24.28 22.57
N ALA A 32 60.56 23.99 21.35
CA ALA A 32 61.84 23.47 20.87
C ALA A 32 62.26 21.98 20.97
N ALA A 33 62.41 21.46 19.77
CA ALA A 33 63.56 20.78 19.16
C ALA A 33 64.00 19.39 19.65
N ASN A 34 64.16 18.35 18.83
CA ASN A 34 65.20 18.19 17.82
C ASN A 34 65.18 16.81 17.16
N ASN A 35 65.45 16.81 15.85
CA ASN A 35 66.23 15.83 15.09
C ASN A 35 65.83 14.35 14.94
N GLY A 36 65.72 13.98 13.66
CA GLY A 36 66.10 12.67 13.16
C GLY A 36 65.39 12.18 11.90
N MET A 37 65.79 12.72 10.75
CA MET A 37 66.08 12.08 9.43
C MET A 37 65.55 10.65 9.18
N THR A 38 64.74 10.42 8.16
CA THR A 38 65.02 9.89 6.83
C THR A 38 63.75 9.38 6.16
N SER A 39 63.43 9.97 5.07
CA SER A 39 63.09 9.55 3.71
C SER A 39 62.10 8.42 3.42
N LEU A 40 61.28 8.75 2.40
CA LEU A 40 60.61 7.91 1.41
C LEU A 40 59.32 7.24 1.93
N THR A 41 58.19 7.51 1.42
CA THR A 41 57.73 7.50 0.02
C THR A 41 56.37 8.16 -0.09
N ASP A 42 56.12 8.81 -1.20
CA ASP A 42 54.82 9.25 -1.66
C ASP A 42 53.77 8.14 -1.56
N ILE A 43 52.79 8.32 -0.67
CA ILE A 43 51.50 7.72 -0.80
C ILE A 43 50.52 8.84 -0.90
N GLN A 44 50.02 9.06 -2.12
CA GLN A 44 48.92 9.93 -2.43
C GLN A 44 47.79 9.72 -1.42
N ALA A 45 47.40 10.79 -0.78
CA ALA A 45 46.16 10.86 -0.03
C ALA A 45 45.01 10.56 -1.01
N VAL A 46 44.51 9.36 -0.98
CA VAL A 46 43.18 9.05 -1.51
C VAL A 46 42.22 9.81 -0.63
N GLU A 47 41.71 10.92 -1.15
CA GLU A 47 40.56 11.59 -0.60
C GLU A 47 39.47 10.51 -0.48
N SER A 48 39.21 10.06 0.72
CA SER A 48 38.02 9.33 1.06
C SER A 48 36.84 10.27 0.82
N THR A 49 36.32 10.25 -0.39
CA THR A 49 34.95 10.70 -0.63
C THR A 49 34.08 9.89 0.29
N SER A 50 33.81 10.42 1.46
CA SER A 50 32.71 10.00 2.32
C SER A 50 31.44 10.12 1.50
N THR A 51 31.14 9.06 0.76
CA THR A 51 29.79 8.84 0.22
C THR A 51 28.92 8.87 1.46
N LYS A 52 28.20 9.97 1.66
CA LYS A 52 27.04 9.99 2.56
C LYS A 52 26.16 8.86 2.06
N VAL A 53 26.26 7.69 2.66
CA VAL A 53 25.23 6.68 2.63
C VAL A 53 24.04 7.39 3.25
N ASN A 54 23.19 7.97 2.41
CA ASN A 54 21.83 8.26 2.81
C ASN A 54 21.32 6.92 3.29
N THR A 55 21.32 6.69 4.59
CA THR A 55 20.45 5.75 5.23
C THR A 55 19.06 6.22 4.85
N LEU A 56 18.55 5.71 3.73
CA LEU A 56 17.13 5.71 3.43
C LEU A 56 16.51 5.11 4.69
N THR A 57 15.94 5.96 5.52
CA THR A 57 14.99 5.52 6.53
C THR A 57 14.02 4.68 5.75
N GLN A 58 14.07 3.38 5.96
CA GLN A 58 13.31 2.41 5.16
C GLN A 58 11.85 2.82 5.29
N ALA A 59 11.28 3.37 4.23
CA ALA A 59 9.87 3.71 4.22
C ALA A 59 9.11 2.41 4.53
N LEU A 60 8.28 2.43 5.55
CA LEU A 60 7.44 1.29 5.90
C LEU A 60 6.07 1.45 5.24
N PRO A 61 5.43 0.34 4.85
CA PRO A 61 4.12 0.41 4.22
C PRO A 61 3.06 0.95 5.16
N THR A 62 2.04 1.57 4.56
CA THR A 62 0.77 1.82 5.23
C THR A 62 -0.02 0.53 5.23
N ILE A 63 -0.47 0.10 6.40
CA ILE A 63 -1.23 -1.14 6.56
C ILE A 63 -2.65 -0.89 7.03
N MET A 64 -3.55 -1.82 6.69
CA MET A 64 -4.89 -1.93 7.27
C MET A 64 -5.11 -3.36 7.75
N VAL A 65 -5.63 -3.52 8.96
CA VAL A 65 -5.94 -4.83 9.57
C VAL A 65 -7.45 -5.01 9.58
N ILE A 66 -7.93 -6.08 8.92
CA ILE A 66 -9.35 -6.40 8.80
C ILE A 66 -9.63 -7.88 9.10
N PRO A 67 -10.81 -8.25 9.61
CA PRO A 67 -11.21 -9.65 9.64
C PRO A 67 -11.38 -10.20 8.21
N SER A 68 -10.99 -11.46 8.01
CA SER A 68 -11.16 -12.16 6.73
C SER A 68 -12.63 -12.44 6.43
N ASP A 69 -12.94 -12.74 5.17
CA ASP A 69 -14.28 -13.18 4.79
C ASP A 69 -14.72 -14.43 5.57
N GLN A 70 -13.79 -15.36 5.81
CA GLN A 70 -14.06 -16.55 6.60
C GLN A 70 -14.37 -16.20 8.06
N CYS A 71 -13.63 -15.26 8.63
CA CYS A 71 -13.87 -14.76 9.99
C CYS A 71 -15.27 -14.13 10.10
N LEU A 72 -15.64 -13.27 9.14
CA LEU A 72 -16.95 -12.64 9.08
C LEU A 72 -18.08 -13.68 8.87
N GLN A 73 -17.86 -14.66 8.00
CA GLN A 73 -18.83 -15.73 7.73
C GLN A 73 -19.08 -16.58 8.98
N ASN A 74 -18.03 -17.02 9.64
CA ASN A 74 -18.11 -17.84 10.86
C ASN A 74 -18.83 -17.10 11.99
N SER A 75 -18.73 -15.77 12.01
CA SER A 75 -19.34 -14.90 13.01
C SER A 75 -20.71 -14.35 12.59
N GLY A 76 -21.18 -14.65 11.37
CA GLY A 76 -22.49 -14.23 10.86
C GLY A 76 -22.55 -12.79 10.32
N TYR A 77 -21.38 -12.17 10.05
CA TYR A 77 -21.24 -10.80 9.56
C TYR A 77 -20.86 -10.70 8.08
N LEU A 78 -20.86 -11.81 7.35
CA LEU A 78 -20.78 -11.87 5.89
C LEU A 78 -22.12 -12.37 5.33
N LYS A 79 -22.77 -11.58 4.49
CA LYS A 79 -23.93 -11.98 3.70
C LYS A 79 -23.58 -12.00 2.23
N THR A 80 -24.24 -12.87 1.48
CA THR A 80 -24.10 -12.92 0.03
C THR A 80 -25.45 -12.71 -0.62
N GLU A 81 -25.50 -11.85 -1.62
CA GLU A 81 -26.68 -11.59 -2.45
C GLU A 81 -26.34 -11.81 -3.91
N VAL A 82 -27.28 -12.27 -4.72
CA VAL A 82 -27.10 -12.39 -6.16
C VAL A 82 -27.88 -11.27 -6.84
N VAL A 83 -27.14 -10.31 -7.41
CA VAL A 83 -27.73 -9.18 -8.13
C VAL A 83 -27.28 -9.25 -9.58
N ASN A 84 -28.23 -9.33 -10.52
CA ASN A 84 -27.95 -9.43 -11.97
C ASN A 84 -26.97 -10.57 -12.33
N GLY A 85 -27.07 -11.74 -11.66
CA GLY A 85 -26.23 -12.90 -11.90
C GLY A 85 -24.81 -12.79 -11.32
N LYS A 86 -24.49 -11.73 -10.58
CA LYS A 86 -23.23 -11.56 -9.86
C LYS A 86 -23.44 -11.72 -8.37
N THR A 87 -22.55 -12.43 -7.72
CA THR A 87 -22.54 -12.56 -6.25
C THR A 87 -21.95 -11.29 -5.66
N LEU A 88 -22.73 -10.61 -4.83
CA LEU A 88 -22.31 -9.46 -4.03
C LEU A 88 -22.02 -9.94 -2.60
N TYR A 89 -20.88 -9.56 -2.06
CA TYR A 89 -20.47 -9.83 -0.68
C TYR A 89 -20.75 -8.60 0.18
N ILE A 90 -21.63 -8.75 1.17
CA ILE A 90 -21.98 -7.68 2.12
C ILE A 90 -21.23 -7.97 3.42
N ARG A 91 -20.15 -7.18 3.65
CA ARG A 91 -19.25 -7.30 4.80
C ARG A 91 -19.63 -6.29 5.87
N ASP A 92 -20.11 -6.77 7.02
CA ASP A 92 -20.44 -5.93 8.17
C ASP A 92 -19.27 -5.90 9.17
N TYR A 93 -18.21 -5.18 8.83
CA TYR A 93 -17.05 -4.99 9.71
C TYR A 93 -17.41 -4.28 11.01
N ALA A 94 -18.34 -3.32 10.97
CA ALA A 94 -18.75 -2.57 12.15
C ALA A 94 -19.51 -3.45 13.13
N GLY A 95 -20.48 -4.22 12.64
CA GLY A 95 -21.22 -5.19 13.44
C GLY A 95 -20.28 -6.24 14.05
N TYR A 96 -19.33 -6.77 13.28
CA TYR A 96 -18.33 -7.71 13.77
C TYR A 96 -17.53 -7.16 14.95
N LEU A 97 -17.00 -5.93 14.84
CA LEU A 97 -16.21 -5.31 15.89
C LEU A 97 -17.03 -5.03 17.15
N LEU A 98 -18.33 -4.79 17.03
CA LEU A 98 -19.21 -4.51 18.16
C LEU A 98 -19.77 -5.76 18.85
N ALA A 99 -19.71 -6.92 18.17
CA ALA A 99 -20.36 -8.14 18.64
C ALA A 99 -19.68 -8.81 19.83
N ASP A 100 -18.36 -8.75 19.90
CA ASP A 100 -17.56 -9.44 20.93
C ASP A 100 -16.31 -8.59 21.23
N ASP A 101 -16.01 -8.43 22.53
CA ASP A 101 -14.81 -7.72 22.97
C ASP A 101 -13.51 -8.39 22.49
N ASN A 102 -13.51 -9.70 22.27
CA ASN A 102 -12.39 -10.43 21.70
C ASN A 102 -12.09 -10.00 20.25
N ASN A 103 -13.11 -9.67 19.47
CA ASN A 103 -12.94 -9.17 18.10
C ASN A 103 -12.13 -7.87 18.09
N LYS A 104 -12.47 -6.94 19.00
CA LYS A 104 -11.71 -5.71 19.18
C LYS A 104 -10.32 -5.97 19.75
N LEU A 105 -10.21 -6.86 20.74
CA LEU A 105 -8.93 -7.19 21.37
C LEU A 105 -7.94 -7.72 20.34
N VAL A 106 -8.33 -8.70 19.53
CA VAL A 106 -7.48 -9.29 18.48
C VAL A 106 -7.10 -8.24 17.43
N THR A 107 -8.08 -7.50 16.91
CA THR A 107 -7.82 -6.44 15.92
C THR A 107 -6.79 -5.44 16.44
N ARG A 108 -7.02 -4.90 17.64
CA ARG A 108 -6.13 -3.90 18.25
C ARG A 108 -4.77 -4.45 18.61
N ALA A 109 -4.69 -5.71 19.02
CA ALA A 109 -3.41 -6.33 19.33
C ALA A 109 -2.51 -6.46 18.11
N ILE A 110 -3.07 -6.87 16.96
CA ILE A 110 -2.34 -6.91 15.69
C ILE A 110 -1.94 -5.49 15.27
N GLN A 111 -2.85 -4.53 15.32
CA GLN A 111 -2.60 -3.12 15.01
C GLN A 111 -1.47 -2.53 15.87
N ASN A 112 -1.52 -2.75 17.19
CA ASN A 112 -0.52 -2.26 18.13
C ASN A 112 0.86 -2.85 17.87
N TYR A 113 0.94 -4.14 17.54
CA TYR A 113 2.21 -4.76 17.17
C TYR A 113 2.85 -4.04 15.99
N PHE A 114 2.12 -3.86 14.88
CA PHE A 114 2.65 -3.20 13.69
C PHE A 114 3.01 -1.74 13.94
N THR A 115 2.20 -1.01 14.70
CA THR A 115 2.50 0.37 15.10
C THR A 115 3.75 0.44 15.94
N SER A 116 3.97 -0.51 16.87
CA SER A 116 5.14 -0.54 17.75
C SER A 116 6.45 -0.76 17.00
N ILE A 117 6.42 -1.40 15.84
CA ILE A 117 7.58 -1.61 14.95
C ILE A 117 7.66 -0.60 13.80
N GLY A 118 6.86 0.49 13.89
CA GLY A 118 6.96 1.68 13.05
C GLY A 118 6.10 1.70 11.79
N PHE A 119 5.19 0.74 11.57
CA PHE A 119 4.30 0.78 10.42
C PHE A 119 3.24 1.88 10.56
N HIS A 120 2.87 2.50 9.44
CA HIS A 120 1.74 3.42 9.40
C HIS A 120 0.44 2.64 9.33
N LEU A 121 -0.49 2.94 10.22
CA LEU A 121 -1.74 2.21 10.35
C LEU A 121 -2.94 3.05 9.90
N ASN A 122 -3.76 2.50 9.01
CA ASN A 122 -5.13 2.94 8.79
C ASN A 122 -6.05 2.16 9.73
N ASP A 123 -6.59 2.84 10.75
CA ASP A 123 -7.46 2.21 11.73
C ASP A 123 -8.83 1.88 11.14
N LEU A 124 -9.21 0.60 11.20
CA LEU A 124 -10.47 0.11 10.64
C LEU A 124 -11.69 0.79 11.26
N GLU A 125 -11.73 0.92 12.59
CA GLU A 125 -12.89 1.48 13.31
C GLU A 125 -13.09 2.97 12.97
N GLN A 126 -11.99 3.74 12.89
CA GLN A 126 -12.06 5.16 12.52
C GLN A 126 -12.44 5.34 11.05
N THR A 127 -11.91 4.51 10.18
CA THR A 127 -12.25 4.55 8.76
C THR A 127 -13.72 4.22 8.52
N LEU A 128 -14.25 3.20 9.20
CA LEU A 128 -15.68 2.86 9.10
C LEU A 128 -16.59 4.00 9.60
N LYS A 129 -16.19 4.71 10.66
CA LYS A 129 -16.94 5.89 11.13
C LYS A 129 -16.92 7.02 10.09
N SER A 130 -15.79 7.23 9.42
CA SER A 130 -15.66 8.20 8.34
C SER A 130 -16.55 7.85 7.15
N LEU A 131 -16.50 6.59 6.71
CA LEU A 131 -17.30 6.07 5.60
C LEU A 131 -18.80 6.13 5.86
N ASN A 132 -19.24 5.85 7.09
CA ASN A 132 -20.66 5.99 7.44
C ASN A 132 -21.16 7.44 7.27
N ASN A 133 -20.29 8.43 7.49
CA ASN A 133 -20.64 9.83 7.26
C ASN A 133 -20.69 10.16 5.75
N GLU A 134 -19.85 9.52 4.93
CA GLU A 134 -19.86 9.70 3.47
C GLU A 134 -20.99 8.91 2.80
N ALA A 135 -21.26 7.68 3.23
CA ALA A 135 -22.35 6.85 2.70
C ALA A 135 -23.74 7.49 2.87
N ILE A 136 -23.96 8.27 3.93
CA ILE A 136 -25.18 9.06 4.12
C ILE A 136 -25.33 10.12 3.01
N MET A 137 -24.21 10.54 2.40
CA MET A 137 -24.20 11.50 1.27
C MET A 137 -24.36 10.80 -0.09
N ASP A 138 -23.87 9.56 -0.22
CA ASP A 138 -23.85 8.79 -1.48
C ASP A 138 -25.10 7.91 -1.71
N GLU A 139 -25.93 7.68 -0.70
CA GLU A 139 -27.22 6.96 -0.85
C GLU A 139 -28.15 7.60 -1.89
N ALA A 140 -27.87 8.85 -2.26
CA ALA A 140 -28.60 9.55 -3.32
C ALA A 140 -28.32 8.99 -4.74
N ASP A 141 -27.19 8.28 -4.95
CA ASP A 141 -26.75 7.80 -6.26
C ASP A 141 -26.96 6.28 -6.49
N GLY A 142 -27.50 5.53 -5.53
CA GLY A 142 -27.97 4.15 -5.68
C GLY A 142 -26.90 3.08 -6.02
N LEU A 143 -25.62 3.37 -5.79
CA LEU A 143 -24.50 2.46 -6.06
C LEU A 143 -24.03 1.82 -4.75
N ALA A 144 -24.54 0.63 -4.42
CA ALA A 144 -24.00 -0.19 -3.35
C ALA A 144 -22.57 -0.65 -3.69
N LYS A 145 -21.58 -0.06 -3.03
CA LYS A 145 -20.18 -0.51 -3.12
C LYS A 145 -19.89 -1.48 -1.98
N ASP A 146 -19.08 -2.51 -2.27
CA ASP A 146 -18.57 -3.41 -1.25
C ASP A 146 -17.71 -2.67 -0.22
N ALA A 147 -17.93 -2.94 1.07
CA ALA A 147 -17.24 -2.26 2.17
C ALA A 147 -15.70 -2.38 2.08
N LYS A 148 -15.19 -3.54 1.66
CA LYS A 148 -13.73 -3.72 1.44
C LYS A 148 -13.21 -2.81 0.34
N THR A 149 -13.92 -2.71 -0.77
CA THR A 149 -13.58 -1.83 -1.88
C THR A 149 -13.58 -0.36 -1.45
N LEU A 150 -14.57 0.05 -0.64
CA LEU A 150 -14.63 1.41 -0.09
C LEU A 150 -13.47 1.70 0.85
N LEU A 151 -13.14 0.77 1.77
CA LEU A 151 -11.99 0.91 2.68
C LEU A 151 -10.68 1.10 1.91
N VAL A 152 -10.46 0.28 0.89
CA VAL A 152 -9.26 0.35 0.04
C VAL A 152 -9.22 1.67 -0.74
N ALA A 153 -10.33 2.10 -1.31
CA ALA A 153 -10.41 3.34 -2.08
C ALA A 153 -10.18 4.59 -1.21
N THR A 154 -10.71 4.58 0.04
CA THR A 154 -10.61 5.73 0.96
C THR A 154 -9.22 5.85 1.58
N CYS A 155 -8.63 4.75 2.03
CA CYS A 155 -7.36 4.76 2.77
C CYS A 155 -6.15 4.46 1.92
N SER A 156 -6.33 3.84 0.74
CA SER A 156 -5.25 3.40 -0.14
C SER A 156 -4.07 2.73 0.61
N PRO A 157 -4.34 1.73 1.49
CA PRO A 157 -3.27 1.06 2.21
C PRO A 157 -2.34 0.35 1.24
N ASP A 158 -1.05 0.28 1.53
CA ASP A 158 -0.13 -0.52 0.73
C ASP A 158 -0.39 -2.01 0.92
N ILE A 159 -0.63 -2.41 2.17
CA ILE A 159 -0.83 -3.81 2.58
C ILE A 159 -2.12 -3.94 3.38
N ILE A 160 -2.92 -4.94 3.02
CA ILE A 160 -4.08 -5.38 3.80
C ILE A 160 -3.69 -6.65 4.54
N ILE A 161 -3.88 -6.64 5.86
CA ILE A 161 -3.70 -7.81 6.71
C ILE A 161 -5.08 -8.34 7.08
N GLU A 162 -5.40 -9.52 6.57
CA GLU A 162 -6.60 -10.24 6.93
C GLU A 162 -6.29 -11.23 8.05
N PHE A 163 -7.12 -11.25 9.08
CA PHE A 163 -7.01 -12.20 10.16
C PHE A 163 -8.27 -13.06 10.30
N ASP A 164 -8.04 -14.25 10.80
CA ASP A 164 -9.07 -15.23 11.13
C ASP A 164 -8.66 -15.94 12.41
N TYR A 165 -9.56 -16.15 13.35
CA TYR A 165 -9.30 -16.92 14.54
C TYR A 165 -10.53 -17.73 14.99
N ASN A 166 -10.26 -18.83 15.65
CA ASN A 166 -11.28 -19.66 16.22
C ASN A 166 -10.83 -20.18 17.60
N THR A 167 -11.76 -20.21 18.54
CA THR A 167 -11.54 -20.76 19.86
C THR A 167 -12.46 -21.94 20.11
N THR A 168 -11.91 -23.03 20.60
CA THR A 168 -12.68 -24.20 21.01
C THR A 168 -12.37 -24.58 22.46
N ARG A 169 -13.34 -25.22 23.11
CA ARG A 169 -13.13 -25.79 24.46
C ARG A 169 -13.21 -27.30 24.36
N LYS A 170 -12.07 -27.95 24.58
CA LYS A 170 -11.97 -29.41 24.61
C LYS A 170 -12.06 -29.92 26.03
N ALA A 171 -12.88 -30.95 26.26
CA ALA A 171 -12.90 -31.68 27.55
C ALA A 171 -11.67 -32.58 27.62
N VAL A 172 -10.78 -32.34 28.56
CA VAL A 172 -9.60 -33.20 28.83
C VAL A 172 -9.95 -34.26 29.86
N SER A 173 -10.89 -33.97 30.76
CA SER A 173 -11.44 -34.92 31.73
C SER A 173 -12.92 -34.59 31.99
N ARG A 174 -13.56 -35.39 32.90
CA ARG A 174 -14.95 -35.09 33.31
C ARG A 174 -15.13 -33.73 33.98
N GLN A 175 -14.06 -33.15 34.51
CA GLN A 175 -14.08 -31.89 35.29
C GLN A 175 -13.22 -30.79 34.68
N GLU A 176 -12.35 -31.11 33.71
CA GLU A 176 -11.39 -30.15 33.14
C GLU A 176 -11.68 -29.90 31.67
N ARG A 177 -11.72 -28.64 31.31
CA ARG A 177 -11.82 -28.15 29.92
C ARG A 177 -10.69 -27.21 29.62
N VAL A 178 -10.01 -27.43 28.50
CA VAL A 178 -8.93 -26.58 28.00
C VAL A 178 -9.44 -25.79 26.82
N SER A 179 -9.12 -24.49 26.81
CA SER A 179 -9.36 -23.62 25.67
C SER A 179 -8.24 -23.78 24.68
N THR A 180 -8.59 -23.95 23.41
CA THR A 180 -7.61 -23.95 22.32
C THR A 180 -7.90 -22.82 21.36
N LEU A 181 -6.85 -22.21 20.84
CA LEU A 181 -6.87 -21.14 19.86
C LEU A 181 -6.24 -21.62 18.55
N SER A 182 -6.92 -21.36 17.45
CA SER A 182 -6.34 -21.45 16.09
C SER A 182 -6.45 -20.10 15.44
N TYR A 183 -5.44 -19.68 14.67
CA TYR A 183 -5.52 -18.45 13.90
C TYR A 183 -4.82 -18.58 12.55
N ASN A 184 -5.20 -17.71 11.62
CA ASN A 184 -4.58 -17.51 10.33
C ASN A 184 -4.46 -16.00 10.06
N LEU A 185 -3.30 -15.58 9.56
CA LEU A 185 -3.02 -14.22 9.10
C LEU A 185 -2.52 -14.28 7.67
N ALA A 186 -3.04 -13.42 6.83
CA ALA A 186 -2.59 -13.26 5.45
C ALA A 186 -2.43 -11.78 5.13
N ALA A 187 -1.29 -11.41 4.57
CA ALA A 187 -1.04 -10.06 4.07
C ALA A 187 -1.10 -10.06 2.55
N PHE A 188 -1.79 -9.07 2.01
CA PHE A 188 -1.96 -8.88 0.57
C PHE A 188 -1.51 -7.48 0.18
N ASP A 189 -0.82 -7.36 -0.94
CA ASP A 189 -0.62 -6.08 -1.60
C ASP A 189 -1.95 -5.59 -2.16
N SER A 190 -2.38 -4.38 -1.75
CA SER A 190 -3.70 -3.86 -2.11
C SER A 190 -3.83 -3.45 -3.58
N PHE A 191 -2.72 -3.31 -4.28
CA PHE A 191 -2.68 -2.95 -5.70
C PHE A 191 -2.70 -4.18 -6.61
N SER A 192 -1.85 -5.17 -6.31
CA SER A 192 -1.71 -6.37 -7.14
C SER A 192 -2.54 -7.56 -6.66
N ASN A 193 -3.13 -7.50 -5.47
CA ASN A 193 -3.78 -8.60 -4.76
C ASN A 193 -2.87 -9.83 -4.54
N LYS A 194 -1.55 -9.65 -4.64
CA LYS A 194 -0.59 -10.72 -4.38
C LYS A 194 -0.48 -11.01 -2.89
N SER A 195 -0.40 -12.28 -2.52
CA SER A 195 -0.08 -12.69 -1.17
C SER A 195 1.38 -12.32 -0.86
N VAL A 196 1.58 -11.60 0.23
CA VAL A 196 2.86 -11.05 0.66
C VAL A 196 3.46 -11.85 1.81
N ALA A 197 2.61 -12.21 2.77
CA ALA A 197 3.01 -12.97 3.96
C ALA A 197 1.84 -13.79 4.47
N THR A 198 2.15 -14.90 5.14
CA THR A 198 1.17 -15.71 5.84
C THR A 198 1.74 -16.19 7.17
N ALA A 199 0.89 -16.29 8.19
CA ALA A 199 1.20 -16.92 9.45
C ALA A 199 -0.02 -17.66 9.98
N TYR A 200 0.16 -18.84 10.52
CA TYR A 200 -0.93 -19.61 11.11
C TYR A 200 -0.47 -20.44 12.30
N LYS A 201 -1.38 -20.70 13.21
CA LYS A 201 -1.25 -21.72 14.26
C LYS A 201 -2.56 -22.47 14.45
N SER A 202 -2.45 -23.71 14.85
CA SER A 202 -3.59 -24.57 15.06
C SER A 202 -3.56 -25.18 16.45
N GLU A 203 -4.70 -25.16 17.11
CA GLU A 203 -4.96 -25.85 18.39
C GLU A 203 -3.96 -25.55 19.52
N VAL A 204 -3.53 -24.28 19.66
CA VAL A 204 -2.69 -23.87 20.78
C VAL A 204 -3.52 -23.84 22.06
N GLU A 205 -3.10 -24.55 23.11
CA GLU A 205 -3.75 -24.54 24.42
C GLU A 205 -3.55 -23.20 25.12
N THR A 206 -4.47 -22.27 24.92
CA THR A 206 -4.42 -20.91 25.47
C THR A 206 -5.78 -20.22 25.39
N THR A 207 -5.93 -19.15 26.13
CA THR A 207 -7.04 -18.20 25.91
C THR A 207 -6.60 -17.09 24.94
N ILE A 208 -7.55 -16.37 24.34
CA ILE A 208 -7.23 -15.23 23.46
C ILE A 208 -6.41 -14.18 24.22
N SER A 209 -6.81 -13.85 25.46
CA SER A 209 -6.15 -12.85 26.30
C SER A 209 -4.69 -13.22 26.59
N ASP A 210 -4.46 -14.48 27.00
CA ASP A 210 -3.11 -14.97 27.32
C ASP A 210 -2.23 -15.02 26.07
N TYR A 211 -2.80 -15.44 24.95
CA TYR A 211 -2.09 -15.50 23.68
C TYR A 211 -1.67 -14.11 23.19
N VAL A 212 -2.60 -13.16 23.19
CA VAL A 212 -2.31 -11.77 22.81
C VAL A 212 -1.22 -11.16 23.68
N SER A 213 -1.24 -11.43 24.98
CA SER A 213 -0.29 -10.85 25.95
C SER A 213 1.11 -11.46 25.85
N ASN A 214 1.23 -12.75 25.55
CA ASN A 214 2.49 -13.49 25.75
C ASN A 214 3.11 -14.04 24.46
N ASN A 215 2.32 -14.31 23.41
CA ASN A 215 2.79 -15.09 22.25
C ASN A 215 2.68 -14.35 20.93
N LEU A 216 1.67 -13.49 20.76
CA LEU A 216 1.34 -12.86 19.49
C LEU A 216 2.53 -12.12 18.87
N SER A 217 3.27 -11.35 19.68
CA SER A 217 4.42 -10.56 19.20
C SER A 217 5.51 -11.43 18.56
N GLY A 218 5.83 -12.57 19.18
CA GLY A 218 6.83 -13.49 18.63
C GLY A 218 6.39 -14.14 17.32
N ASP A 219 5.10 -14.48 17.21
CA ASP A 219 4.55 -15.07 16.00
C ASP A 219 4.45 -14.07 14.85
N LEU A 220 4.23 -12.79 15.15
CA LEU A 220 4.16 -11.72 14.16
C LEU A 220 5.54 -11.26 13.66
N GLU A 221 6.64 -11.59 14.31
CA GLU A 221 7.99 -11.16 13.92
C GLU A 221 8.37 -11.68 12.52
N GLY A 222 8.21 -12.98 12.28
CA GLY A 222 8.45 -13.57 10.97
C GLY A 222 7.52 -13.05 9.89
N PHE A 223 6.24 -12.86 10.23
CA PHE A 223 5.23 -12.31 9.33
C PHE A 223 5.55 -10.87 8.93
N SER A 224 5.88 -10.01 9.88
CA SER A 224 6.25 -8.61 9.62
C SER A 224 7.55 -8.49 8.81
N SER A 225 8.50 -9.40 9.01
CA SER A 225 9.74 -9.44 8.23
C SER A 225 9.48 -9.74 6.75
N GLN A 226 8.55 -10.65 6.43
CA GLN A 226 8.14 -10.91 5.05
C GLN A 226 7.52 -9.65 4.41
N ILE A 227 6.66 -8.94 5.13
CA ILE A 227 6.06 -7.69 4.66
C ILE A 227 7.13 -6.62 4.40
N LYS A 228 8.10 -6.44 5.31
CA LYS A 228 9.21 -5.49 5.14
C LYS A 228 10.05 -5.81 3.90
N ASN A 229 10.38 -7.08 3.69
CA ASN A 229 11.16 -7.52 2.54
C ASN A 229 10.41 -7.26 1.23
N TYR A 230 9.11 -7.59 1.18
CA TYR A 230 8.28 -7.30 0.03
C TYR A 230 8.22 -5.79 -0.26
N PHE A 231 8.00 -4.97 0.76
CA PHE A 231 7.91 -3.53 0.59
C PHE A 231 9.25 -2.90 0.17
N THR A 232 10.36 -3.45 0.63
CA THR A 232 11.70 -3.05 0.16
C THR A 232 11.86 -3.31 -1.33
N ASP A 233 11.45 -4.49 -1.81
CA ASP A 233 11.44 -4.81 -3.25
C ASP A 233 10.55 -3.82 -4.04
N LEU A 234 9.37 -3.53 -3.53
CA LEU A 234 8.42 -2.60 -4.13
C LEU A 234 9.00 -1.16 -4.25
N VAL A 235 9.69 -0.68 -3.21
CA VAL A 235 10.33 0.64 -3.23
C VAL A 235 11.48 0.69 -4.24
N VAL A 236 12.32 -0.35 -4.26
CA VAL A 236 13.50 -0.41 -5.14
C VAL A 236 13.10 -0.67 -6.59
N ASN A 237 12.29 -1.68 -6.82
CA ASN A 237 11.99 -2.20 -8.15
C ASN A 237 10.66 -1.71 -8.72
N GLY A 238 9.90 -0.91 -7.96
CA GLY A 238 8.60 -0.38 -8.38
C GLY A 238 7.44 -1.30 -8.05
N ARG A 239 6.25 -0.73 -8.08
CA ARG A 239 4.99 -1.40 -7.79
C ARG A 239 4.49 -2.15 -9.01
N GLU A 240 3.95 -3.33 -8.82
CA GLU A 240 3.37 -4.12 -9.89
C GLU A 240 1.90 -3.76 -10.10
N ILE A 241 1.51 -3.59 -11.37
CA ILE A 241 0.14 -3.37 -11.82
C ILE A 241 -0.21 -4.34 -12.94
N SER A 242 -1.49 -4.51 -13.24
CA SER A 242 -1.97 -5.05 -14.50
C SER A 242 -2.27 -3.90 -15.48
N PHE A 243 -2.01 -4.13 -16.77
CA PHE A 243 -2.35 -3.16 -17.81
C PHE A 243 -3.10 -3.83 -18.95
N ARG A 244 -4.29 -3.31 -19.24
CA ARG A 244 -5.15 -3.82 -20.30
C ARG A 244 -5.44 -2.73 -21.31
N VAL A 245 -5.29 -3.06 -22.58
CA VAL A 245 -5.77 -2.25 -23.70
C VAL A 245 -6.78 -3.06 -24.46
N ALA A 246 -8.00 -2.53 -24.59
CA ALA A 246 -9.05 -3.14 -25.38
C ALA A 246 -9.52 -2.20 -26.48
N VAL A 247 -10.03 -2.76 -27.57
CA VAL A 247 -10.64 -2.04 -28.67
C VAL A 247 -12.16 -2.14 -28.53
N SER A 248 -12.85 -1.01 -28.58
CA SER A 248 -14.32 -1.01 -28.52
C SER A 248 -14.93 -1.68 -29.76
N ALA A 249 -16.16 -2.20 -29.61
CA ALA A 249 -16.87 -2.81 -30.74
C ALA A 249 -17.17 -1.83 -31.88
N GLU A 250 -17.16 -0.52 -31.59
CA GLU A 250 -17.43 0.55 -32.55
C GLU A 250 -16.16 1.07 -33.22
N SER A 251 -14.98 0.60 -32.79
CA SER A 251 -13.71 1.03 -33.36
C SER A 251 -13.51 0.48 -34.77
N MET A 252 -12.99 1.35 -35.64
CA MET A 252 -12.65 0.99 -37.02
C MET A 252 -11.30 0.28 -37.14
N ILE A 253 -10.52 0.20 -36.04
CA ILE A 253 -9.21 -0.46 -36.03
C ILE A 253 -9.21 -1.71 -35.16
N GLY A 254 -8.33 -2.67 -35.50
CA GLY A 254 -7.89 -3.77 -34.68
C GLY A 254 -6.46 -3.54 -34.18
N LEU A 255 -6.03 -4.29 -33.18
CA LEU A 255 -4.66 -4.18 -32.68
C LEU A 255 -3.62 -4.79 -33.63
N ASN A 256 -4.06 -5.67 -34.54
CA ASN A 256 -3.21 -6.26 -35.59
C ASN A 256 -3.16 -5.40 -36.87
N ASP A 257 -3.97 -4.33 -36.96
CA ASP A 257 -3.91 -3.46 -38.11
C ASP A 257 -2.59 -2.70 -38.16
N GLU A 258 -2.02 -2.61 -39.35
CA GLU A 258 -0.79 -1.86 -39.60
C GLU A 258 -1.10 -0.35 -39.65
N TYR A 259 -0.26 0.45 -38.99
CA TYR A 259 -0.43 1.90 -38.97
C TYR A 259 0.57 2.65 -39.86
N ASN A 260 1.54 1.94 -40.45
CA ASN A 260 2.56 2.52 -41.31
C ASN A 260 2.99 1.54 -42.43
N ASP A 261 3.80 2.05 -43.39
CA ASP A 261 4.32 1.29 -44.54
C ASP A 261 5.41 0.28 -44.17
N PHE A 262 5.80 0.20 -42.90
CA PHE A 262 6.81 -0.72 -42.38
C PHE A 262 6.21 -1.98 -41.75
N ALA A 263 4.92 -2.20 -41.95
CA ALA A 263 4.17 -3.34 -41.40
C ALA A 263 4.16 -3.39 -39.84
N GLU A 264 4.27 -2.23 -39.20
CA GLU A 264 4.12 -2.14 -37.73
C GLU A 264 2.65 -2.03 -37.36
N SER A 265 2.19 -2.92 -36.47
CA SER A 265 0.82 -2.90 -35.98
C SER A 265 0.65 -1.99 -34.74
N TYR A 266 -0.60 -1.59 -34.46
CA TYR A 266 -0.92 -0.89 -33.21
C TYR A 266 -0.51 -1.73 -32.00
N GLY A 267 -0.63 -3.06 -32.06
CA GLY A 267 -0.19 -3.98 -31.01
C GLY A 267 1.32 -3.94 -30.76
N ASP A 268 2.14 -3.81 -31.83
CA ASP A 268 3.59 -3.69 -31.72
C ASP A 268 3.98 -2.38 -31.04
N TRP A 269 3.35 -1.28 -31.42
CA TRP A 269 3.55 0.02 -30.76
C TRP A 269 3.17 -0.04 -29.27
N ILE A 270 2.03 -0.65 -28.93
CA ILE A 270 1.58 -0.81 -27.54
C ILE A 270 2.61 -1.60 -26.73
N ARG A 271 3.12 -2.71 -27.29
CA ARG A 271 4.13 -3.55 -26.64
C ARG A 271 5.42 -2.77 -26.36
N GLU A 272 5.90 -2.03 -27.33
CA GLU A 272 7.12 -1.23 -27.17
C GLU A 272 6.90 -0.07 -26.20
N TRP A 273 5.73 0.59 -26.25
CA TRP A 273 5.37 1.62 -25.28
C TRP A 273 5.36 1.10 -23.84
N VAL A 274 4.72 -0.06 -23.60
CA VAL A 274 4.69 -0.69 -22.28
C VAL A 274 6.09 -1.02 -21.80
N LYS A 275 6.92 -1.61 -22.64
CA LYS A 275 8.31 -1.93 -22.31
C LYS A 275 9.15 -0.70 -21.98
N THR A 276 8.96 0.40 -22.71
CA THR A 276 9.69 1.64 -22.51
C THR A 276 9.25 2.37 -21.22
N ASN A 277 7.97 2.31 -20.90
CA ASN A 277 7.39 3.06 -19.77
C ASN A 277 7.29 2.22 -18.47
N ALA A 278 7.40 0.89 -18.56
CA ALA A 278 7.53 0.05 -17.38
C ALA A 278 8.92 0.21 -16.75
N LYS A 279 8.97 0.27 -15.43
CA LYS A 279 10.25 0.32 -14.71
C LYS A 279 11.07 -0.92 -15.02
N LEU A 280 12.33 -0.72 -15.42
CA LEU A 280 13.24 -1.78 -15.87
C LEU A 280 12.72 -2.58 -17.09
N GLY A 281 11.76 -2.06 -17.84
CA GLY A 281 11.13 -2.78 -18.95
C GLY A 281 10.33 -4.02 -18.53
N THR A 282 9.97 -4.13 -17.26
CA THR A 282 9.35 -5.34 -16.71
C THR A 282 7.85 -5.35 -16.99
N ALA A 283 7.43 -6.22 -17.89
CA ALA A 283 6.04 -6.50 -18.23
C ALA A 283 5.93 -7.88 -18.88
N THR A 284 4.86 -8.60 -18.59
CA THR A 284 4.56 -9.91 -19.21
C THR A 284 3.27 -9.79 -20.00
N LEU A 285 3.35 -9.96 -21.32
CA LEU A 285 2.16 -10.02 -22.17
C LEU A 285 1.48 -11.38 -21.98
N GLN A 286 0.31 -11.40 -21.36
CA GLN A 286 -0.46 -12.60 -21.06
C GLN A 286 -1.51 -12.90 -22.14
N ARG A 287 -2.12 -11.87 -22.72
CA ARG A 287 -3.09 -12.01 -23.82
C ARG A 287 -2.76 -11.03 -24.93
N ASN A 288 -2.76 -11.53 -26.16
CA ASN A 288 -2.58 -10.75 -27.37
C ASN A 288 -3.59 -11.21 -28.42
N THR A 289 -4.58 -10.40 -28.70
CA THR A 289 -5.61 -10.62 -29.71
C THR A 289 -5.84 -9.33 -30.50
N ASP A 290 -6.55 -9.40 -31.58
CA ASP A 290 -6.92 -8.21 -32.36
C ASP A 290 -7.78 -7.19 -31.58
N LYS A 291 -8.46 -7.63 -30.52
CA LYS A 291 -9.37 -6.77 -29.72
C LYS A 291 -8.87 -6.48 -28.32
N GLU A 292 -7.81 -7.14 -27.87
CA GLU A 292 -7.33 -6.97 -26.49
C GLU A 292 -5.86 -7.38 -26.36
N MET A 293 -5.10 -6.53 -25.68
CA MET A 293 -3.81 -6.87 -25.08
C MET A 293 -3.89 -6.76 -23.56
N TYR A 294 -3.36 -7.76 -22.86
CA TYR A 294 -3.33 -7.79 -21.42
C TYR A 294 -1.92 -8.11 -20.91
N PHE A 295 -1.38 -7.17 -20.14
CA PHE A 295 -0.07 -7.27 -19.52
C PHE A 295 -0.23 -7.44 -18.01
N VAL A 296 0.57 -8.32 -17.45
CA VAL A 296 0.71 -8.53 -16.00
C VAL A 296 2.15 -8.25 -15.58
N ASN A 297 2.37 -8.10 -14.27
CA ASN A 297 3.69 -7.80 -13.71
C ASN A 297 4.32 -6.54 -14.34
N VAL A 298 3.51 -5.56 -14.71
CA VAL A 298 4.01 -4.28 -15.19
C VAL A 298 4.49 -3.49 -14.00
N ARG A 299 5.80 -3.28 -13.86
CA ARG A 299 6.34 -2.48 -12.78
C ARG A 299 6.32 -1.00 -13.13
N ILE A 300 5.78 -0.20 -12.23
CA ILE A 300 5.73 1.25 -12.36
C ILE A 300 6.48 1.92 -11.20
N THR A 301 6.92 3.16 -11.38
CA THR A 301 7.51 3.95 -10.30
C THR A 301 6.46 4.25 -9.23
N ASN A 302 6.89 4.33 -7.96
CA ASN A 302 5.98 4.69 -6.87
C ASN A 302 5.62 6.18 -6.85
N SER A 303 6.45 7.01 -7.47
CA SER A 303 6.27 8.46 -7.54
C SER A 303 6.51 8.97 -8.94
N ALA A 304 5.75 9.97 -9.33
CA ALA A 304 6.00 10.76 -10.52
C ALA A 304 7.22 11.69 -10.33
N SER A 305 7.67 12.34 -11.41
CA SER A 305 8.82 13.24 -11.38
C SER A 305 8.65 14.48 -10.49
N ASP A 306 7.40 14.85 -10.20
CA ASP A 306 7.04 15.95 -9.30
C ASP A 306 6.92 15.52 -7.83
N GLY A 307 7.19 14.24 -7.52
CA GLY A 307 7.12 13.67 -6.18
C GLY A 307 5.71 13.20 -5.76
N THR A 308 4.69 13.37 -6.61
CA THR A 308 3.35 12.86 -6.34
C THR A 308 3.32 11.34 -6.48
N GLN A 309 2.37 10.68 -5.80
CA GLN A 309 2.17 9.24 -5.93
C GLN A 309 1.78 8.90 -7.37
N PHE A 310 2.42 7.87 -7.95
CA PHE A 310 2.14 7.36 -9.28
C PHE A 310 1.47 5.99 -9.18
N ASN A 311 0.34 5.83 -9.83
CA ASN A 311 -0.49 4.63 -9.73
C ASN A 311 -0.92 4.10 -11.10
N ALA A 312 -1.74 3.03 -11.11
CA ALA A 312 -2.23 2.42 -12.34
C ALA A 312 -3.06 3.37 -13.23
N TYR A 313 -3.83 4.28 -12.61
CA TYR A 313 -4.59 5.29 -13.35
C TYR A 313 -3.67 6.25 -14.09
N ASP A 314 -2.59 6.70 -13.45
CA ASP A 314 -1.61 7.61 -14.06
C ASP A 314 -0.89 6.94 -15.23
N PHE A 315 -0.51 5.66 -15.07
CA PHE A 315 0.07 4.87 -16.15
C PHE A 315 -0.89 4.76 -17.34
N ALA A 316 -2.16 4.38 -17.11
CA ALA A 316 -3.18 4.31 -18.14
C ALA A 316 -3.42 5.67 -18.81
N ASN A 317 -3.44 6.76 -18.03
CA ASN A 317 -3.66 8.11 -18.54
C ASN A 317 -2.49 8.62 -19.39
N ASN A 318 -1.24 8.27 -19.02
CA ASN A 318 -0.06 8.59 -19.84
C ASN A 318 -0.13 7.85 -21.18
N PHE A 319 -0.41 6.53 -21.14
CA PHE A 319 -0.62 5.74 -22.35
C PHE A 319 -1.70 6.35 -23.24
N ARG A 320 -2.88 6.62 -22.65
CA ARG A 320 -4.03 7.18 -23.38
C ARG A 320 -3.67 8.49 -24.09
N LYS A 321 -3.01 9.42 -23.40
CA LYS A 321 -2.61 10.70 -23.95
C LYS A 321 -1.63 10.55 -25.11
N GLU A 322 -0.66 9.66 -24.95
CA GLU A 322 0.37 9.43 -25.96
C GLU A 322 -0.19 8.72 -27.19
N PHE A 323 -0.93 7.63 -26.99
CA PHE A 323 -1.60 6.91 -28.07
C PHE A 323 -2.53 7.83 -28.89
N SER A 324 -3.39 8.58 -28.21
CA SER A 324 -4.31 9.49 -28.88
C SER A 324 -3.58 10.62 -29.64
N ARG A 325 -2.46 11.09 -29.15
CA ARG A 325 -1.64 12.11 -29.83
C ARG A 325 -0.93 11.52 -31.05
N THR A 326 -0.40 10.31 -30.93
CA THR A 326 0.37 9.67 -32.00
C THR A 326 -0.52 9.29 -33.19
N PHE A 327 -1.70 8.72 -32.90
CA PHE A 327 -2.55 8.14 -33.94
C PHE A 327 -3.83 8.96 -34.25
N ASN A 328 -4.07 10.04 -33.51
CA ASN A 328 -5.30 10.83 -33.60
C ASN A 328 -6.57 9.99 -33.38
N ILE A 329 -6.47 8.94 -32.55
CA ILE A 329 -7.56 8.02 -32.20
C ILE A 329 -8.02 8.31 -30.77
N LYS A 330 -9.34 8.36 -30.57
CA LYS A 330 -9.92 8.58 -29.25
C LYS A 330 -9.74 7.37 -28.35
N THR A 331 -9.37 7.63 -27.11
CA THR A 331 -9.24 6.61 -26.08
C THR A 331 -9.92 7.06 -24.79
N THR A 332 -10.37 6.10 -24.00
CA THR A 332 -10.86 6.34 -22.64
C THR A 332 -10.15 5.38 -21.68
N ASN A 333 -9.95 5.78 -20.43
CA ASN A 333 -9.49 4.89 -19.38
C ASN A 333 -10.66 4.50 -18.47
N ALA A 334 -10.60 3.25 -18.01
CA ALA A 334 -11.52 2.68 -17.04
C ALA A 334 -10.67 1.83 -16.09
N THR A 335 -10.22 2.40 -14.97
CA THR A 335 -9.46 1.66 -13.96
C THR A 335 -10.40 1.14 -12.88
N GLN A 336 -10.18 -0.12 -12.46
CA GLN A 336 -10.88 -0.74 -11.35
C GLN A 336 -9.85 -1.05 -10.26
N GLY A 337 -10.02 -0.45 -9.07
CA GLY A 337 -9.06 -0.61 -7.99
C GLY A 337 -7.78 0.19 -8.18
N LEU A 338 -6.79 -0.07 -7.32
CA LEU A 338 -5.52 0.69 -7.27
C LEU A 338 -4.48 0.19 -8.28
N GLY A 339 -4.53 -1.09 -8.63
CA GLY A 339 -3.50 -1.76 -9.43
C GLY A 339 -3.91 -2.15 -10.85
N ASP A 340 -5.11 -1.82 -11.28
CA ASP A 340 -5.62 -2.16 -12.61
C ASP A 340 -5.64 -0.94 -13.52
N ALA A 341 -4.75 -0.92 -14.50
CA ALA A 341 -4.72 0.08 -15.57
C ALA A 341 -5.49 -0.44 -16.79
N TYR A 342 -6.54 0.25 -17.19
CA TYR A 342 -7.39 -0.17 -18.31
C TYR A 342 -7.66 0.98 -19.27
N VAL A 343 -7.41 0.78 -20.56
CA VAL A 343 -7.66 1.73 -21.64
C VAL A 343 -8.51 1.09 -22.72
N ILE A 344 -9.49 1.85 -23.22
CA ILE A 344 -10.35 1.47 -24.34
C ILE A 344 -10.06 2.40 -25.52
N ILE A 345 -9.69 1.82 -26.66
CA ILE A 345 -9.55 2.47 -27.96
C ILE A 345 -10.93 2.50 -28.62
N LYS A 346 -11.34 3.67 -29.11
CA LYS A 346 -12.68 3.89 -29.70
C LYS A 346 -12.62 4.08 -31.20
#